data_75b44b616521433db8c06c72002d90e2
#
_entry.id   75b44b616521433db8c06c72002d90e2
#
_cell.length_a   1.000
_cell.length_b   1.000
_cell.length_c   1.000
_cell.angle_alpha   90.00
_cell.angle_beta   90.00
_cell.angle_gamma   90.00
#
_symmetry.space_group_name_H-M   'P 1'
#
loop_
_entity.id
_entity.type
_entity.pdbx_description
1 polymer ?
#
loop_
_entity_poly.entity_id
_entity_poly.type
_entity_poly.pdbx_seq_one_letter_code
_entity_poly.pdbx_strand_id
1 'polypeptide(L)'
;MQKSITSWHSPALNKNMPIATYGHYGFALLLIPTAAADYLEYERFQMLDALAPFINAGKLKVFSIDSINKESWMNTQMLPEHKAIRQNQFNQYVFSEVIPYIRNSTSKGTFIYTCGASFGALHAMNLFMKRPDIINVGP
;
A
#
# COMPACT_ATOMS: atom_id res chain seq x y z
N MET A 1 19.16 2.51 -5.94
CA MET A 1 18.25 1.40 -5.52
C MET A 1 17.50 0.85 -6.72
N GLN A 2 17.17 -0.42 -6.68
CA GLN A 2 16.33 -1.02 -7.71
C GLN A 2 14.91 -0.48 -7.59
N LYS A 3 14.27 -0.19 -8.73
CA LYS A 3 12.90 0.27 -8.79
C LYS A 3 12.18 -0.49 -9.91
N SER A 4 10.99 -0.99 -9.63
CA SER A 4 10.14 -1.59 -10.65
C SER A 4 8.70 -1.10 -10.47
N ILE A 5 7.98 -1.03 -11.58
CA ILE A 5 6.55 -0.68 -11.57
C ILE A 5 5.82 -1.79 -12.30
N THR A 6 4.80 -2.32 -11.64
CA THR A 6 3.95 -3.38 -12.19
C THR A 6 2.50 -2.95 -12.00
N SER A 7 1.61 -3.43 -12.85
CA SER A 7 0.17 -3.24 -12.66
C SER A 7 -0.56 -4.50 -13.04
N TRP A 8 -1.72 -4.71 -12.43
CA TRP A 8 -2.62 -5.80 -12.80
C TRP A 8 -4.07 -5.35 -12.66
N HIS A 9 -4.97 -6.06 -13.33
CA HIS A 9 -6.39 -5.83 -13.13
C HIS A 9 -6.82 -6.44 -11.81
N SER A 10 -7.26 -5.60 -10.87
CA SER A 10 -7.69 -6.06 -9.56
C SER A 10 -9.12 -6.62 -9.63
N PRO A 11 -9.33 -7.90 -9.32
CA PRO A 11 -10.70 -8.43 -9.23
C PRO A 11 -11.50 -7.77 -8.10
N ALA A 12 -10.86 -7.48 -6.97
CA ALA A 12 -11.54 -6.87 -5.82
C ALA A 12 -12.04 -5.46 -6.12
N LEU A 13 -11.26 -4.67 -6.86
CA LEU A 13 -11.57 -3.27 -7.17
C LEU A 13 -12.17 -3.09 -8.56
N ASN A 14 -12.07 -4.11 -9.42
CA ASN A 14 -12.48 -4.07 -10.81
C ASN A 14 -11.86 -2.88 -11.56
N LYS A 15 -10.56 -2.72 -11.42
CA LYS A 15 -9.78 -1.69 -12.14
C LYS A 15 -8.30 -2.08 -12.13
N ASN A 16 -7.54 -1.48 -13.04
CA ASN A 16 -6.10 -1.67 -13.04
C ASN A 16 -5.46 -0.93 -11.88
N MET A 17 -4.62 -1.63 -11.12
CA MET A 17 -3.94 -1.08 -9.95
C MET A 17 -2.43 -1.22 -10.11
N PRO A 18 -1.69 -0.11 -10.05
CA PRO A 18 -0.24 -0.14 -10.12
C PRO A 18 0.39 -0.36 -8.75
N ILE A 19 1.63 -0.85 -8.76
CA ILE A 19 2.47 -0.93 -7.58
C ILE A 19 3.91 -0.59 -7.97
N ALA A 20 4.54 0.26 -7.18
CA ALA A 20 5.97 0.56 -7.32
C ALA A 20 6.73 -0.16 -6.21
N THR A 21 7.81 -0.82 -6.58
CA THR A 21 8.67 -1.57 -5.66
C THR A 21 10.06 -0.96 -5.67
N TYR A 22 10.62 -0.73 -4.49
CA TYR A 22 11.94 -0.13 -4.31
C TYR A 22 12.78 -1.03 -3.42
N GLY A 23 13.95 -1.43 -3.92
CA GLY A 23 14.88 -2.23 -3.16
C GLY A 23 14.94 -3.69 -3.58
N HIS A 24 15.75 -4.47 -2.85
CA HIS A 24 16.04 -5.84 -3.24
C HIS A 24 15.89 -6.86 -2.10
N TYR A 25 15.90 -6.42 -0.84
CA TYR A 25 15.86 -7.33 0.30
C TYR A 25 15.40 -6.59 1.57
N GLY A 26 14.97 -7.36 2.57
CA GLY A 26 14.60 -6.86 3.88
C GLY A 26 13.10 -7.02 4.16
N PHE A 27 12.66 -6.46 5.29
CA PHE A 27 11.23 -6.48 5.61
C PHE A 27 10.44 -5.60 4.63
N ALA A 28 9.16 -5.87 4.49
CA ALA A 28 8.30 -5.13 3.58
C ALA A 28 7.70 -3.91 4.26
N LEU A 29 7.83 -2.74 3.62
CA LEU A 29 7.17 -1.52 4.03
C LEU A 29 6.13 -1.16 2.98
N LEU A 30 4.87 -1.30 3.32
CA LEU A 30 3.74 -0.98 2.44
C LEU A 30 3.34 0.47 2.67
N LEU A 31 3.54 1.31 1.67
CA LEU A 31 3.19 2.73 1.70
C LEU A 31 1.84 2.96 1.01
N ILE A 32 0.95 3.67 1.70
CA ILE A 32 -0.38 3.99 1.22
C ILE A 32 -0.48 5.50 1.07
N PRO A 33 -0.93 6.02 -0.09
CA PRO A 33 -0.86 7.46 -0.39
C PRO A 33 -1.87 8.27 0.42
N THR A 34 -1.68 9.58 0.42
CA THR A 34 -2.64 10.54 0.98
C THR A 34 -3.91 10.61 0.13
N ALA A 35 -4.86 11.46 0.51
CA ALA A 35 -6.23 11.46 0.00
C ALA A 35 -6.35 11.46 -1.53
N ALA A 36 -5.66 12.35 -2.22
CA ALA A 36 -5.81 12.54 -3.66
C ALA A 36 -4.54 12.17 -4.44
N ALA A 37 -3.56 11.56 -3.78
CA ALA A 37 -2.29 11.23 -4.38
C ALA A 37 -2.28 9.80 -4.94
N ASP A 38 -1.16 9.41 -5.53
CA ASP A 38 -1.00 8.13 -6.19
C ASP A 38 0.20 7.35 -5.63
N TYR A 39 0.48 6.21 -6.24
CA TYR A 39 1.54 5.28 -5.80
C TYR A 39 2.97 5.84 -5.95
N LEU A 40 3.15 6.99 -6.58
CA LEU A 40 4.45 7.66 -6.72
C LEU A 40 4.60 8.86 -5.79
N GLU A 41 3.62 9.14 -4.94
CA GLU A 41 3.64 10.31 -4.06
C GLU A 41 4.89 10.37 -3.19
N TYR A 42 5.22 9.27 -2.53
CA TYR A 42 6.33 9.24 -1.59
C TYR A 42 7.69 9.38 -2.27
N GLU A 43 7.78 9.02 -3.54
CA GLU A 43 8.95 9.32 -4.35
C GLU A 43 9.05 10.82 -4.64
N ARG A 44 7.94 11.44 -5.04
CA ARG A 44 7.90 12.89 -5.33
C ARG A 44 8.22 13.75 -4.11
N PHE A 45 7.80 13.32 -2.93
CA PHE A 45 8.06 14.05 -1.68
C PHE A 45 9.33 13.58 -0.97
N GLN A 46 10.23 12.91 -1.68
CA GLN A 46 11.59 12.56 -1.23
C GLN A 46 11.64 11.61 -0.03
N MET A 47 10.55 10.93 0.30
CA MET A 47 10.56 9.92 1.35
C MET A 47 11.46 8.74 0.97
N LEU A 48 11.45 8.35 -0.30
CA LEU A 48 12.29 7.27 -0.79
C LEU A 48 13.78 7.66 -0.72
N ASP A 49 14.11 8.93 -0.95
CA ASP A 49 15.48 9.42 -0.79
C ASP A 49 15.93 9.31 0.67
N ALA A 50 15.05 9.67 1.61
CA ALA A 50 15.35 9.55 3.02
C ALA A 50 15.55 8.10 3.47
N LEU A 51 14.82 7.16 2.86
CA LEU A 51 14.92 5.74 3.17
C LEU A 51 16.03 5.04 2.39
N ALA A 52 16.62 5.70 1.38
CA ALA A 52 17.58 5.07 0.48
C ALA A 52 18.74 4.37 1.16
N PRO A 53 19.37 4.91 2.24
CA PRO A 53 20.45 4.19 2.91
C PRO A 53 20.02 2.83 3.44
N PHE A 54 18.79 2.72 3.97
CA PHE A 54 18.27 1.46 4.50
C PHE A 54 17.86 0.51 3.39
N ILE A 55 17.27 1.04 2.31
CA ILE A 55 16.87 0.24 1.15
C ILE A 55 18.12 -0.34 0.47
N ASN A 56 19.13 0.48 0.24
CA ASN A 56 20.38 0.06 -0.40
C ASN A 56 21.16 -0.95 0.46
N ALA A 57 21.04 -0.84 1.77
CA ALA A 57 21.66 -1.79 2.70
C ALA A 57 20.89 -3.12 2.79
N GLY A 58 19.75 -3.26 2.11
CA GLY A 58 18.95 -4.48 2.14
C GLY A 58 18.17 -4.68 3.44
N LYS A 59 17.91 -3.61 4.19
CA LYS A 59 17.17 -3.69 5.46
C LYS A 59 15.66 -3.63 5.26
N LEU A 60 15.20 -2.93 4.23
CA LEU A 60 13.78 -2.87 3.90
C LEU A 60 13.57 -2.79 2.40
N LYS A 61 12.43 -3.28 1.98
CA LYS A 61 11.95 -3.24 0.60
C LYS A 61 10.60 -2.54 0.59
N VAL A 62 10.47 -1.48 -0.19
CA VAL A 62 9.29 -0.61 -0.16
C VAL A 62 8.32 -1.00 -1.28
N PHE A 63 7.06 -1.08 -0.92
CA PHE A 63 5.94 -1.32 -1.85
C PHE A 63 4.96 -0.17 -1.72
N SER A 64 4.76 0.58 -2.79
CA SER A 64 3.89 1.75 -2.79
C SER A 64 2.71 1.52 -3.73
N ILE A 65 1.50 1.66 -3.21
CA ILE A 65 0.25 1.37 -3.94
C ILE A 65 -0.61 2.62 -4.09
N ASP A 66 -1.57 2.55 -5.00
CA ASP A 66 -2.64 3.53 -5.10
C ASP A 66 -3.72 3.26 -4.05
N SER A 67 -4.56 4.27 -3.81
CA SER A 67 -5.79 4.12 -3.04
C SER A 67 -7.01 4.36 -3.93
N ILE A 68 -8.18 4.21 -3.32
CA ILE A 68 -9.46 4.48 -4.02
C ILE A 68 -10.21 5.64 -3.34
N ASN A 69 -9.51 6.52 -2.66
CA ASN A 69 -10.15 7.62 -1.92
C ASN A 69 -10.97 8.52 -2.84
N LYS A 70 -10.52 8.76 -4.07
CA LYS A 70 -11.28 9.55 -5.05
C LYS A 70 -12.61 8.90 -5.44
N GLU A 71 -12.68 7.58 -5.36
CA GLU A 71 -13.87 6.79 -5.71
C GLU A 71 -14.68 6.42 -4.47
N SER A 72 -14.30 6.88 -3.28
CA SER A 72 -14.95 6.55 -2.02
C SER A 72 -15.08 7.80 -1.16
N TRP A 73 -14.22 7.95 -0.16
CA TRP A 73 -14.34 9.01 0.85
C TRP A 73 -14.32 10.42 0.29
N MET A 74 -13.64 10.64 -0.83
CA MET A 74 -13.57 11.94 -1.50
C MET A 74 -14.67 12.15 -2.54
N ASN A 75 -15.50 11.17 -2.80
CA ASN A 75 -16.60 11.28 -3.76
C ASN A 75 -17.85 11.81 -3.05
N THR A 76 -18.14 13.10 -3.20
CA THR A 76 -19.27 13.76 -2.54
C THR A 76 -20.62 13.34 -3.12
N GLN A 77 -20.64 12.68 -4.28
CA GLN A 77 -21.87 12.22 -4.94
C GLN A 77 -22.25 10.79 -4.51
N MET A 78 -21.39 10.13 -3.76
CA MET A 78 -21.59 8.74 -3.37
C MET A 78 -22.26 8.67 -1.99
N LEU A 79 -23.24 7.73 -1.84
CA LEU A 79 -23.88 7.47 -0.56
C LEU A 79 -22.89 6.85 0.43
N PRO A 80 -23.05 7.13 1.75
CA PRO A 80 -22.14 6.58 2.76
C PRO A 80 -21.98 5.06 2.74
N GLU A 81 -23.08 4.32 2.53
CA GLU A 81 -23.01 2.85 2.44
C GLU A 81 -22.22 2.38 1.23
N HIS A 82 -22.23 3.11 0.13
CA HIS A 82 -21.42 2.78 -1.05
C HIS A 82 -19.94 3.07 -0.79
N LYS A 83 -19.65 4.13 -0.03
CA LYS A 83 -18.27 4.43 0.38
C LYS A 83 -17.70 3.30 1.25
N ALA A 84 -18.51 2.78 2.17
CA ALA A 84 -18.11 1.66 3.02
C ALA A 84 -17.87 0.39 2.21
N ILE A 85 -18.72 0.11 1.22
CA ILE A 85 -18.54 -1.03 0.32
C ILE A 85 -17.22 -0.89 -0.45
N ARG A 86 -16.94 0.29 -0.99
CA ARG A 86 -15.71 0.54 -1.74
C ARG A 86 -14.48 0.41 -0.84
N GLN A 87 -14.58 0.87 0.41
CA GLN A 87 -13.52 0.71 1.40
C GLN A 87 -13.23 -0.76 1.68
N ASN A 88 -14.27 -1.58 1.83
CA ASN A 88 -14.10 -3.02 2.02
C ASN A 88 -13.46 -3.69 0.81
N GLN A 89 -13.79 -3.25 -0.40
CA GLN A 89 -13.16 -3.74 -1.61
C GLN A 89 -11.66 -3.39 -1.63
N PHE A 90 -11.30 -2.20 -1.17
CA PHE A 90 -9.89 -1.82 -1.05
C PHE A 90 -9.16 -2.69 -0.03
N ASN A 91 -9.76 -2.93 1.13
CA ASN A 91 -9.17 -3.83 2.13
C ASN A 91 -8.95 -5.22 1.55
N GLN A 92 -9.93 -5.74 0.81
CA GLN A 92 -9.83 -7.04 0.17
C GLN A 92 -8.74 -7.07 -0.91
N TYR A 93 -8.62 -5.99 -1.69
CA TYR A 93 -7.53 -5.83 -2.64
C TYR A 93 -6.16 -5.96 -1.94
N VAL A 94 -5.97 -5.27 -0.82
CA VAL A 94 -4.71 -5.35 -0.09
C VAL A 94 -4.45 -6.78 0.41
N PHE A 95 -5.40 -7.37 1.11
CA PHE A 95 -5.19 -8.69 1.74
C PHE A 95 -5.12 -9.84 0.73
N SER A 96 -5.90 -9.77 -0.35
CA SER A 96 -6.00 -10.87 -1.31
C SER A 96 -5.06 -10.74 -2.50
N GLU A 97 -4.56 -9.52 -2.78
CA GLU A 97 -3.75 -9.26 -3.98
C GLU A 97 -2.38 -8.67 -3.64
N VAL A 98 -2.35 -7.58 -2.87
CA VAL A 98 -1.08 -6.90 -2.55
C VAL A 98 -0.21 -7.75 -1.64
N ILE A 99 -0.77 -8.32 -0.59
CA ILE A 99 -0.01 -9.14 0.36
C ILE A 99 0.60 -10.37 -0.32
N PRO A 100 -0.16 -11.14 -1.15
CA PRO A 100 0.46 -12.22 -1.91
C PRO A 100 1.57 -11.75 -2.85
N TYR A 101 1.39 -10.60 -3.50
CA TYR A 101 2.44 -10.01 -4.34
C TYR A 101 3.70 -9.72 -3.53
N ILE A 102 3.55 -9.11 -2.35
CA ILE A 102 4.67 -8.81 -1.46
C ILE A 102 5.38 -10.11 -1.05
N ARG A 103 4.63 -11.12 -0.64
CA ARG A 103 5.19 -12.40 -0.20
C ARG A 103 5.91 -13.15 -1.33
N ASN A 104 5.39 -13.05 -2.55
CA ASN A 104 6.05 -13.63 -3.72
C ASN A 104 7.33 -12.89 -4.08
N SER A 105 7.41 -11.59 -3.78
CA SER A 105 8.59 -10.76 -4.04
C SER A 105 9.61 -10.81 -2.91
N THR A 106 9.25 -11.36 -1.77
CA THR A 106 10.11 -11.48 -0.58
C THR A 106 10.11 -12.92 -0.09
N SER A 107 9.38 -13.21 0.99
CA SER A 107 9.18 -14.57 1.50
C SER A 107 7.88 -14.63 2.30
N LYS A 108 7.40 -15.84 2.58
CA LYS A 108 6.18 -16.04 3.35
C LYS A 108 6.27 -15.52 4.79
N GLY A 109 7.47 -15.51 5.35
CA GLY A 109 7.71 -15.07 6.72
C GLY A 109 8.16 -13.62 6.85
N THR A 110 8.21 -12.87 5.75
CA THR A 110 8.63 -11.47 5.78
C THR A 110 7.67 -10.63 6.62
N PHE A 111 8.22 -9.82 7.52
CA PHE A 111 7.43 -8.84 8.25
C PHE A 111 6.89 -7.78 7.28
N ILE A 112 5.64 -7.42 7.48
CA ILE A 112 4.96 -6.42 6.66
C ILE A 112 4.52 -5.28 7.58
N TYR A 113 5.07 -4.09 7.32
CA TYR A 113 4.71 -2.87 8.02
C TYR A 113 3.90 -2.00 7.08
N THR A 114 2.84 -1.38 7.59
CA THR A 114 2.06 -0.40 6.83
C THR A 114 2.36 0.99 7.34
N CYS A 115 2.41 1.94 6.42
CA CYS A 115 2.69 3.33 6.73
C CYS A 115 1.98 4.24 5.73
N GLY A 116 1.65 5.42 6.18
CA GLY A 116 1.06 6.43 5.32
C GLY A 116 0.87 7.74 6.06
N ALA A 117 0.56 8.79 5.33
CA ALA A 117 0.25 10.10 5.89
C ALA A 117 -1.22 10.44 5.62
N SER A 118 -1.88 11.14 6.53
CA SER A 118 -3.26 11.59 6.38
C SER A 118 -4.20 10.38 6.14
N PHE A 119 -4.95 10.33 5.04
CA PHE A 119 -5.77 9.17 4.68
C PHE A 119 -4.96 7.89 4.53
N GLY A 120 -3.70 7.99 4.12
CA GLY A 120 -2.81 6.83 4.07
C GLY A 120 -2.58 6.23 5.45
N ALA A 121 -2.42 7.06 6.46
CA ALA A 121 -2.28 6.59 7.85
C ALA A 121 -3.57 5.93 8.34
N LEU A 122 -4.72 6.47 7.98
CA LEU A 122 -6.02 5.88 8.32
C LEU A 122 -6.15 4.48 7.71
N HIS A 123 -5.81 4.34 6.43
CA HIS A 123 -5.83 3.03 5.78
C HIS A 123 -4.85 2.05 6.41
N ALA A 124 -3.63 2.52 6.70
CA ALA A 124 -2.60 1.68 7.31
C ALA A 124 -3.05 1.15 8.67
N MET A 125 -3.62 2.01 9.50
CA MET A 125 -4.16 1.62 10.81
C MET A 125 -5.34 0.66 10.66
N ASN A 126 -6.26 0.95 9.74
CA ASN A 126 -7.42 0.09 9.49
C ASN A 126 -6.99 -1.33 9.10
N LEU A 127 -6.04 -1.44 8.19
CA LEU A 127 -5.51 -2.74 7.75
C LEU A 127 -4.84 -3.49 8.90
N PHE A 128 -4.02 -2.80 9.68
CA PHE A 128 -3.35 -3.40 10.84
C PHE A 128 -4.36 -3.92 11.85
N MET A 129 -5.37 -3.13 12.18
CA MET A 129 -6.37 -3.52 13.19
C MET A 129 -7.29 -4.64 12.70
N LYS A 130 -7.55 -4.73 11.40
CA LYS A 130 -8.38 -5.80 10.85
C LYS A 130 -7.65 -7.14 10.80
N ARG A 131 -6.37 -7.13 10.47
CA ARG A 131 -5.57 -8.36 10.32
C ARG A 131 -4.18 -8.19 10.92
N PRO A 132 -4.09 -8.09 12.26
CA PRO A 132 -2.78 -7.99 12.92
C PRO A 132 -1.94 -9.26 12.80
N ASP A 133 -2.54 -10.37 12.35
CA ASP A 133 -1.83 -11.59 12.02
C ASP A 133 -1.06 -11.49 10.69
N ILE A 134 -1.46 -10.58 9.80
CA ILE A 134 -0.83 -10.37 8.49
C ILE A 134 0.06 -9.14 8.53
N ILE A 135 -0.44 -8.02 9.03
CA ILE A 135 0.29 -6.77 9.16
C ILE A 135 0.96 -6.74 10.52
N ASN A 136 2.28 -6.75 10.55
CA ASN A 136 3.04 -6.92 11.79
C ASN A 136 3.10 -5.65 12.63
N VAL A 137 3.19 -4.47 11.96
CA VAL A 137 3.22 -3.17 12.63
C VAL A 137 2.44 -2.16 11.79
N GLY A 138 1.64 -1.34 12.46
CA GLY A 138 0.95 -0.22 11.86
C GLY A 138 1.71 1.09 12.06
N PRO A 139 1.12 2.19 11.64
CA PRO A 139 1.74 3.52 11.77
C PRO A 139 1.93 3.94 13.22
#